data_ace18506e57966b8c5622dc9ffa2aa26
#
_entry.id   ace18506e57966b8c5622dc9ffa2aa26
#
_cell.length_a   1.000
_cell.length_b   1.000
_cell.length_c   1.000
_cell.angle_alpha   90.00
_cell.angle_beta   90.00
_cell.angle_gamma   90.00
#
_symmetry.space_group_name_H-M   'P 1'
#
loop_
_entity.id
_entity.type
_entity.pdbx_description
1 polymer ?
#
loop_
_entity_poly.entity_id
_entity_poly.type
_entity_poly.pdbx_seq_one_letter_code
_entity_poly.pdbx_strand_id
1 'polypeptide(L)'
;HFQPSPDAPYIRTMNQFLNAQHTWVTLDSEALAAALLEAVDARDLPGMADVDSSLLLFCREIRKTATVALSGECADEIFGGYPWYRDKTVRERYGFPWAQSTAYRVSFFKPEVFGSIDPAAYIDEGYRATLEQTSIRPGLDPLEQRMRQMFALNFNWFMQTLLDRKDRMSMYSGLEVRVPFCDYRIAEYLYSVPWEYKDYEGHEKGLLRQAMQGVLPTEVLWRKKSPYPKTWNPAYLNAVSAMLRSAMQDPDAPLLRIAKRAALEQLLTAAETATPWYGQLMTTPQTIAWFVQLNYWLQKYRVELV
;
A
#
# COMPACT_ATOMS: atom_id res chain seq x y z
N HIS A 1 -15.29 -16.40 -5.85
CA HIS A 1 -14.79 -17.32 -4.82
C HIS A 1 -13.43 -17.95 -5.15
N PHE A 2 -12.73 -17.43 -6.15
CA PHE A 2 -11.37 -17.90 -6.50
C PHE A 2 -10.38 -17.66 -5.35
N GLN A 3 -10.56 -16.58 -4.61
CA GLN A 3 -9.64 -16.15 -3.55
C GLN A 3 -10.42 -15.86 -2.26
N PRO A 4 -10.66 -16.88 -1.40
CA PRO A 4 -11.35 -16.68 -0.14
C PRO A 4 -10.50 -15.79 0.79
N SER A 5 -11.16 -14.90 1.51
CA SER A 5 -10.50 -14.04 2.49
C SER A 5 -10.06 -14.83 3.72
N PRO A 6 -8.77 -14.81 4.11
CA PRO A 6 -8.30 -15.42 5.36
C PRO A 6 -8.89 -14.73 6.60
N ASP A 7 -9.44 -13.52 6.45
CA ASP A 7 -10.04 -12.75 7.55
C ASP A 7 -11.49 -13.15 7.81
N ALA A 8 -12.14 -13.87 6.89
CA ALA A 8 -13.57 -14.17 6.97
C ALA A 8 -14.01 -14.88 8.26
N PRO A 9 -13.26 -15.84 8.85
CA PRO A 9 -13.61 -16.45 10.15
C PRO A 9 -13.64 -15.39 11.26
N TYR A 10 -12.61 -14.58 11.35
CA TYR A 10 -12.47 -13.54 12.39
C TYR A 10 -13.51 -12.42 12.26
N ILE A 11 -13.89 -12.07 11.02
CA ILE A 11 -15.00 -11.15 10.75
C ILE A 11 -16.31 -11.71 11.29
N ARG A 12 -16.58 -13.01 11.07
CA ARG A 12 -17.78 -13.67 11.62
C ARG A 12 -17.80 -13.66 13.14
N THR A 13 -16.68 -13.99 13.79
CA THR A 13 -16.54 -13.94 15.25
C THR A 13 -16.83 -12.53 15.76
N MET A 14 -16.22 -11.50 15.15
CA MET A 14 -16.45 -10.11 15.57
C MET A 14 -17.91 -9.69 15.36
N ASN A 15 -18.52 -10.05 14.24
CA ASN A 15 -19.91 -9.71 13.97
C ASN A 15 -20.87 -10.32 14.99
N GLN A 16 -20.65 -11.59 15.36
CA GLN A 16 -21.40 -12.25 16.42
C GLN A 16 -21.19 -11.58 17.78
N PHE A 17 -19.95 -11.27 18.10
CA PHE A 17 -19.59 -10.63 19.38
C PHE A 17 -20.24 -9.24 19.54
N LEU A 18 -20.22 -8.43 18.48
CA LEU A 18 -20.78 -7.08 18.48
C LEU A 18 -22.29 -7.07 18.23
N ASN A 19 -22.89 -8.17 17.81
CA ASN A 19 -24.28 -8.24 17.35
C ASN A 19 -24.59 -7.12 16.33
N ALA A 20 -23.66 -6.87 15.40
CA ALA A 20 -23.75 -5.79 14.43
C ALA A 20 -24.33 -6.27 13.09
N GLN A 21 -24.98 -5.37 12.35
CA GLN A 21 -25.30 -5.63 10.96
C GLN A 21 -24.03 -5.71 10.15
N HIS A 22 -23.92 -6.75 9.32
CA HIS A 22 -22.75 -6.98 8.49
C HIS A 22 -23.15 -7.09 7.01
N THR A 23 -22.41 -6.38 6.17
CA THR A 23 -22.56 -6.45 4.72
C THR A 23 -21.28 -6.99 4.09
N TRP A 24 -21.42 -8.09 3.32
CA TRP A 24 -20.33 -8.64 2.54
C TRP A 24 -20.27 -7.95 1.18
N VAL A 25 -19.11 -7.35 0.86
CA VAL A 25 -18.82 -6.82 -0.46
C VAL A 25 -17.85 -7.77 -1.16
N THR A 26 -18.31 -8.42 -2.20
CA THR A 26 -17.49 -9.34 -3.01
C THR A 26 -17.22 -8.70 -4.36
N LEU A 27 -15.97 -8.59 -4.73
CA LEU A 27 -15.53 -8.02 -6.00
C LEU A 27 -14.92 -9.13 -6.86
N ASP A 28 -15.31 -9.21 -8.11
CA ASP A 28 -14.69 -10.10 -9.08
C ASP A 28 -13.56 -9.42 -9.85
N SER A 29 -12.81 -10.19 -10.61
CA SER A 29 -11.63 -9.70 -11.34
C SER A 29 -11.99 -8.77 -12.49
N GLU A 30 -13.18 -8.94 -13.08
CA GLU A 30 -13.68 -8.09 -14.16
C GLU A 30 -14.02 -6.70 -13.62
N ALA A 31 -14.74 -6.62 -12.50
CA ALA A 31 -15.04 -5.35 -11.83
C ALA A 31 -13.76 -4.61 -11.41
N LEU A 32 -12.74 -5.34 -10.89
CA LEU A 32 -11.46 -4.74 -10.50
C LEU A 32 -10.72 -4.16 -11.71
N ALA A 33 -10.69 -4.87 -12.81
CA ALA A 33 -10.05 -4.40 -14.04
C ALA A 33 -10.81 -3.23 -14.67
N ALA A 34 -12.14 -3.26 -14.67
CA ALA A 34 -12.99 -2.19 -15.19
C ALA A 34 -12.84 -0.88 -14.40
N ALA A 35 -12.67 -0.97 -13.07
CA ALA A 35 -12.48 0.20 -12.21
C ALA A 35 -11.05 0.77 -12.23
N LEU A 36 -10.10 0.14 -12.95
CA LEU A 36 -8.68 0.49 -12.90
C LEU A 36 -8.40 1.94 -13.34
N LEU A 37 -9.02 2.40 -14.41
CA LEU A 37 -8.80 3.74 -14.94
C LEU A 37 -9.54 4.80 -14.11
N GLU A 38 -10.72 4.47 -13.62
CA GLU A 38 -11.46 5.36 -12.73
C GLU A 38 -10.74 5.56 -11.38
N ALA A 39 -9.99 4.56 -10.90
CA ALA A 39 -9.13 4.73 -9.74
C ALA A 39 -8.00 5.76 -9.98
N VAL A 40 -7.53 5.89 -11.23
CA VAL A 40 -6.61 7.00 -11.62
C VAL A 40 -7.32 8.34 -11.53
N ASP A 41 -8.57 8.42 -12.00
CA ASP A 41 -9.36 9.66 -11.91
C ASP A 41 -9.61 10.08 -10.46
N ALA A 42 -9.89 9.11 -9.60
CA ALA A 42 -10.09 9.36 -8.18
C ALA A 42 -8.82 9.85 -7.48
N ARG A 43 -7.65 9.41 -7.94
CA ARG A 43 -6.36 9.71 -7.33
C ARG A 43 -5.61 10.87 -7.98
N ASP A 44 -5.96 11.23 -9.22
CA ASP A 44 -5.21 12.14 -10.11
C ASP A 44 -3.82 11.62 -10.53
N LEU A 45 -3.48 10.39 -10.21
CA LEU A 45 -2.17 9.75 -10.46
C LEU A 45 -2.33 8.23 -10.65
N PRO A 46 -1.40 7.57 -11.36
CA PRO A 46 -1.27 6.12 -11.30
C PRO A 46 -1.04 5.64 -9.87
N GLY A 47 -1.70 4.56 -9.47
CA GLY A 47 -1.72 4.12 -8.09
C GLY A 47 -1.34 2.65 -7.87
N MET A 48 -2.00 2.01 -6.90
CA MET A 48 -1.71 0.63 -6.49
C MET A 48 -2.61 -0.40 -7.21
N ALA A 49 -2.93 -0.16 -8.48
CA ALA A 49 -3.65 -1.11 -9.34
C ALA A 49 -4.98 -1.62 -8.73
N ASP A 50 -5.13 -2.95 -8.60
CA ASP A 50 -6.34 -3.58 -8.05
C ASP A 50 -6.62 -3.21 -6.59
N VAL A 51 -5.61 -2.82 -5.84
CA VAL A 51 -5.77 -2.35 -4.45
C VAL A 51 -6.57 -1.05 -4.41
N ASP A 52 -6.28 -0.11 -5.32
CA ASP A 52 -7.03 1.14 -5.44
C ASP A 52 -8.43 0.90 -6.02
N SER A 53 -8.54 0.08 -7.08
CA SER A 53 -9.83 -0.28 -7.68
C SER A 53 -10.75 -0.94 -6.65
N SER A 54 -10.24 -1.89 -5.85
CA SER A 54 -11.03 -2.57 -4.83
C SER A 54 -11.51 -1.62 -3.75
N LEU A 55 -10.65 -0.69 -3.32
CA LEU A 55 -11.00 0.31 -2.32
C LEU A 55 -12.07 1.29 -2.83
N LEU A 56 -11.95 1.75 -4.09
CA LEU A 56 -12.94 2.61 -4.74
C LEU A 56 -14.31 1.95 -4.77
N LEU A 57 -14.38 0.71 -5.26
CA LEU A 57 -15.62 -0.03 -5.34
C LEU A 57 -16.23 -0.30 -3.95
N PHE A 58 -15.38 -0.63 -2.97
CA PHE A 58 -15.79 -0.83 -1.58
C PHE A 58 -16.37 0.45 -0.96
N CYS A 59 -15.72 1.60 -1.17
CA CYS A 59 -16.22 2.88 -0.68
C CYS A 59 -17.59 3.25 -1.29
N ARG A 60 -17.81 2.93 -2.57
CA ARG A 60 -19.11 3.11 -3.22
C ARG A 60 -20.22 2.29 -2.58
N GLU A 61 -19.94 1.04 -2.23
CA GLU A 61 -20.92 0.20 -1.53
C GLU A 61 -21.27 0.77 -0.15
N ILE A 62 -20.28 1.18 0.63
CA ILE A 62 -20.51 1.80 1.94
C ILE A 62 -21.32 3.09 1.79
N ARG A 63 -21.02 3.91 0.79
CA ARG A 63 -21.69 5.20 0.56
C ARG A 63 -23.21 5.06 0.33
N LYS A 64 -23.66 3.92 -0.12
CA LYS A 64 -25.13 3.66 -0.28
C LYS A 64 -25.88 3.71 1.04
N THR A 65 -25.20 3.45 2.15
CA THR A 65 -25.82 3.33 3.49
C THR A 65 -25.24 4.28 4.53
N ALA A 66 -24.05 4.86 4.29
CA ALA A 66 -23.37 5.74 5.24
C ALA A 66 -22.69 6.91 4.53
N THR A 67 -22.57 8.05 5.21
CA THR A 67 -21.79 9.21 4.75
C THR A 67 -20.43 9.27 5.40
N VAL A 68 -20.26 8.64 6.56
CA VAL A 68 -19.02 8.57 7.34
C VAL A 68 -18.73 7.13 7.69
N ALA A 69 -17.47 6.72 7.59
CA ALA A 69 -16.97 5.42 8.03
C ALA A 69 -15.74 5.58 8.93
N LEU A 70 -15.52 4.61 9.83
CA LEU A 70 -14.31 4.51 10.62
C LEU A 70 -13.39 3.43 10.03
N SER A 71 -12.09 3.70 9.98
CA SER A 71 -11.07 2.77 9.50
C SER A 71 -9.96 2.58 10.53
N GLY A 72 -9.44 1.35 10.60
CA GLY A 72 -8.33 0.98 11.49
C GLY A 72 -6.93 1.27 10.93
N GLU A 73 -6.80 2.08 9.88
CA GLU A 73 -5.51 2.46 9.32
C GLU A 73 -4.67 3.24 10.32
N CYS A 74 -3.38 3.30 10.10
CA CYS A 74 -2.34 3.88 10.95
C CYS A 74 -1.92 3.02 12.16
N ALA A 75 -2.71 2.04 12.58
CA ALA A 75 -2.36 1.19 13.72
C ALA A 75 -1.06 0.38 13.48
N ASP A 76 -0.83 -0.08 12.27
CA ASP A 76 0.38 -0.84 11.94
C ASP A 76 1.64 0.05 11.95
N GLU A 77 1.52 1.31 11.55
CA GLU A 77 2.60 2.29 11.50
C GLU A 77 3.05 2.68 12.89
N ILE A 78 2.11 3.00 13.79
CA ILE A 78 2.43 3.54 15.11
C ILE A 78 2.71 2.46 16.17
N PHE A 79 2.15 1.25 16.00
CA PHE A 79 2.39 0.11 16.91
C PHE A 79 3.37 -0.93 16.38
N GLY A 80 3.95 -0.74 15.20
CA GLY A 80 4.91 -1.67 14.63
C GLY A 80 4.29 -2.98 14.13
N GLY A 81 3.22 -2.89 13.35
CA GLY A 81 2.47 -4.06 12.87
C GLY A 81 3.05 -4.74 11.63
N TYR A 82 3.99 -4.13 10.92
CA TYR A 82 4.54 -4.68 9.69
C TYR A 82 5.67 -5.69 9.91
N PRO A 83 5.85 -6.68 9.01
CA PRO A 83 6.91 -7.68 9.12
C PRO A 83 8.31 -7.08 9.21
N TRP A 84 8.58 -5.99 8.50
CA TRP A 84 9.91 -5.35 8.48
C TRP A 84 10.36 -4.75 9.82
N TYR A 85 9.47 -4.59 10.78
CA TYR A 85 9.88 -4.24 12.14
C TYR A 85 10.60 -5.40 12.85
N ARG A 86 10.25 -6.67 12.53
CA ARG A 86 10.74 -7.88 13.19
C ARG A 86 11.79 -8.61 12.39
N ASP A 87 11.71 -8.56 11.07
CA ASP A 87 12.76 -9.12 10.21
C ASP A 87 14.02 -8.26 10.31
N LYS A 88 15.01 -8.77 11.06
CA LYS A 88 16.29 -8.08 11.28
C LYS A 88 16.99 -7.74 9.97
N THR A 89 16.95 -8.61 8.97
CA THR A 89 17.59 -8.38 7.68
C THR A 89 17.00 -7.18 6.95
N VAL A 90 15.68 -7.03 7.00
CA VAL A 90 14.98 -5.90 6.38
C VAL A 90 15.11 -4.64 7.25
N ARG A 91 14.95 -4.78 8.56
CA ARG A 91 15.02 -3.68 9.52
C ARG A 91 16.34 -2.94 9.50
N GLU A 92 17.45 -3.68 9.48
CA GLU A 92 18.80 -3.12 9.51
C GLU A 92 19.31 -2.70 8.12
N ARG A 93 18.56 -3.02 7.06
CA ARG A 93 18.92 -2.65 5.70
C ARG A 93 18.80 -1.14 5.52
N TYR A 94 19.75 -0.56 4.80
CA TYR A 94 19.71 0.84 4.41
C TYR A 94 18.57 1.11 3.42
N GLY A 95 17.89 2.24 3.58
CA GLY A 95 16.78 2.69 2.73
C GLY A 95 15.38 2.35 3.28
N PHE A 96 14.37 2.74 2.53
CA PHE A 96 12.97 2.47 2.89
C PHE A 96 12.64 0.97 2.77
N PRO A 97 12.12 0.30 3.82
CA PRO A 97 11.88 -1.15 3.79
C PRO A 97 10.94 -1.62 2.67
N TRP A 98 9.98 -0.78 2.31
CA TRP A 98 8.98 -1.08 1.28
C TRP A 98 9.37 -0.66 -0.15
N ALA A 99 10.49 0.02 -0.35
CA ALA A 99 10.89 0.61 -1.64
C ALA A 99 12.31 0.22 -2.08
N GLN A 100 12.73 -1.01 -1.83
CA GLN A 100 14.06 -1.53 -2.13
C GLN A 100 14.34 -1.78 -3.63
N SER A 101 13.33 -1.66 -4.50
CA SER A 101 13.41 -2.08 -5.90
C SER A 101 13.59 -0.91 -6.88
N THR A 102 14.29 0.15 -6.52
CA THR A 102 14.45 1.35 -7.38
C THR A 102 15.08 1.00 -8.73
N ALA A 103 16.16 0.24 -8.75
CA ALA A 103 16.81 -0.19 -10.00
C ALA A 103 15.85 -0.99 -10.91
N TYR A 104 15.03 -1.87 -10.34
CA TYR A 104 14.01 -2.61 -11.09
C TYR A 104 12.98 -1.67 -11.71
N ARG A 105 12.46 -0.69 -10.96
CA ARG A 105 11.52 0.29 -11.50
C ARG A 105 12.14 1.13 -12.62
N VAL A 106 13.34 1.64 -12.42
CA VAL A 106 14.08 2.43 -13.40
C VAL A 106 14.36 1.64 -14.69
N SER A 107 14.56 0.32 -14.61
CA SER A 107 14.88 -0.51 -15.76
C SER A 107 13.83 -0.48 -16.87
N PHE A 108 12.58 -0.17 -16.54
CA PHE A 108 11.48 -0.06 -17.50
C PHE A 108 11.48 1.23 -18.32
N PHE A 109 12.14 2.28 -17.84
CA PHE A 109 12.10 3.60 -18.45
C PHE A 109 13.32 3.87 -19.32
N LYS A 110 13.13 4.72 -20.31
CA LYS A 110 14.23 5.24 -21.13
C LYS A 110 15.07 6.19 -20.27
N PRO A 111 16.41 6.17 -20.40
CA PRO A 111 17.29 7.02 -19.59
C PRO A 111 16.97 8.52 -19.72
N GLU A 112 16.55 8.95 -20.91
CA GLU A 112 16.26 10.35 -21.23
C GLU A 112 15.10 10.93 -20.38
N VAL A 113 14.23 10.07 -19.87
CA VAL A 113 13.09 10.48 -19.01
C VAL A 113 13.56 11.11 -17.71
N PHE A 114 14.70 10.67 -17.22
CA PHE A 114 15.23 11.16 -15.95
C PHE A 114 16.01 12.47 -16.07
N GLY A 115 16.48 12.83 -17.29
CA GLY A 115 17.27 14.04 -17.50
C GLY A 115 18.46 14.12 -16.56
N SER A 116 18.50 15.14 -15.70
CA SER A 116 19.52 15.30 -14.66
C SER A 116 19.17 14.65 -13.33
N ILE A 117 17.99 14.00 -13.22
CA ILE A 117 17.53 13.39 -11.97
C ILE A 117 18.14 11.99 -11.84
N ASP A 118 18.84 11.73 -10.75
CA ASP A 118 19.18 10.38 -10.32
C ASP A 118 18.08 9.85 -9.39
N PRO A 119 17.27 8.86 -9.82
CA PRO A 119 16.17 8.33 -8.98
C PRO A 119 16.65 7.68 -7.70
N ALA A 120 17.85 7.10 -7.69
CA ALA A 120 18.41 6.50 -6.48
C ALA A 120 18.86 7.58 -5.48
N ALA A 121 19.54 8.62 -5.96
CA ALA A 121 19.94 9.76 -5.14
C ALA A 121 18.73 10.51 -4.57
N TYR A 122 17.66 10.70 -5.35
CA TYR A 122 16.43 11.34 -4.90
C TYR A 122 15.77 10.59 -3.73
N ILE A 123 15.70 9.25 -3.83
CA ILE A 123 15.14 8.42 -2.76
C ILE A 123 16.05 8.44 -1.52
N ASP A 124 17.37 8.40 -1.72
CA ASP A 124 18.37 8.45 -0.66
C ASP A 124 18.31 9.76 0.11
N GLU A 125 18.17 10.88 -0.58
CA GLU A 125 18.02 12.21 0.05
C GLU A 125 16.81 12.24 0.99
N GLY A 126 15.65 11.78 0.53
CA GLY A 126 14.43 11.70 1.36
C GLY A 126 14.61 10.78 2.58
N TYR A 127 15.29 9.65 2.40
CA TYR A 127 15.59 8.73 3.50
C TYR A 127 16.53 9.39 4.53
N ARG A 128 17.64 9.96 4.10
CA ARG A 128 18.61 10.62 5.00
C ARG A 128 18.01 11.82 5.73
N ALA A 129 17.32 12.70 5.01
CA ALA A 129 16.65 13.85 5.60
C ALA A 129 15.66 13.43 6.71
N THR A 130 14.94 12.33 6.51
CA THR A 130 14.02 11.80 7.53
C THR A 130 14.79 11.32 8.76
N LEU A 131 15.89 10.60 8.58
CA LEU A 131 16.70 10.13 9.71
C LEU A 131 17.32 11.29 10.49
N GLU A 132 17.84 12.31 9.80
CA GLU A 132 18.43 13.51 10.41
C GLU A 132 17.41 14.30 11.24
N GLN A 133 16.15 14.36 10.77
CA GLN A 133 15.05 15.04 11.47
C GLN A 133 14.47 14.19 12.60
N THR A 134 14.79 12.90 12.66
CA THR A 134 14.24 12.02 13.69
C THR A 134 14.85 12.36 15.05
N SER A 135 14.01 12.80 16.00
CA SER A 135 14.46 13.10 17.37
C SER A 135 14.77 11.82 18.12
N ILE A 136 16.04 11.56 18.38
CA ILE A 136 16.51 10.40 19.14
C ILE A 136 17.15 10.88 20.43
N ARG A 137 16.62 10.42 21.57
CA ARG A 137 17.16 10.71 22.88
C ARG A 137 18.56 10.09 23.02
N PRO A 138 19.58 10.82 23.51
CA PRO A 138 20.90 10.26 23.80
C PRO A 138 20.82 9.08 24.78
N GLY A 139 21.69 8.09 24.59
CA GLY A 139 21.81 6.94 25.49
C GLY A 139 20.85 5.78 25.25
N LEU A 140 20.01 5.86 24.21
CA LEU A 140 19.21 4.71 23.80
C LEU A 140 20.09 3.62 23.19
N ASP A 141 19.73 2.35 23.42
CA ASP A 141 20.41 1.23 22.75
C ASP A 141 20.19 1.27 21.22
N PRO A 142 21.03 0.57 20.44
CA PRO A 142 20.96 0.61 18.98
C PRO A 142 19.62 0.14 18.40
N LEU A 143 18.98 -0.85 19.02
CA LEU A 143 17.67 -1.35 18.56
C LEU A 143 16.60 -0.28 18.74
N GLU A 144 16.54 0.35 19.91
CA GLU A 144 15.55 1.38 20.19
C GLU A 144 15.76 2.61 19.28
N GLN A 145 17.02 3.00 19.02
CA GLN A 145 17.31 4.06 18.05
C GLN A 145 16.77 3.70 16.66
N ARG A 146 17.04 2.48 16.21
CA ARG A 146 16.54 2.00 14.91
C ARG A 146 15.02 1.96 14.86
N MET A 147 14.36 1.55 15.93
CA MET A 147 12.89 1.53 15.99
C MET A 147 12.28 2.93 15.92
N ARG A 148 12.90 3.95 16.47
CA ARG A 148 12.46 5.34 16.33
C ARG A 148 12.64 5.84 14.89
N GLN A 149 13.74 5.50 14.24
CA GLN A 149 13.94 5.77 12.81
C GLN A 149 12.87 5.06 11.96
N MET A 150 12.60 3.78 12.24
CA MET A 150 11.56 3.01 11.55
C MET A 150 10.18 3.62 11.75
N PHE A 151 9.87 4.10 12.95
CA PHE A 151 8.62 4.83 13.22
C PHE A 151 8.53 6.09 12.33
N ALA A 152 9.56 6.93 12.34
CA ALA A 152 9.58 8.15 11.54
C ALA A 152 9.45 7.89 10.04
N LEU A 153 10.16 6.88 9.51
CA LEU A 153 10.05 6.47 8.12
C LEU A 153 8.63 6.01 7.77
N ASN A 154 8.04 5.15 8.60
CA ASN A 154 6.68 4.66 8.36
C ASN A 154 5.64 5.77 8.48
N PHE A 155 5.75 6.62 9.50
CA PHE A 155 4.79 7.70 9.77
C PHE A 155 4.84 8.78 8.68
N ASN A 156 6.04 9.22 8.29
CA ASN A 156 6.20 10.34 7.35
C ASN A 156 6.02 9.94 5.88
N TRP A 157 6.15 8.66 5.53
CA TRP A 157 6.14 8.22 4.13
C TRP A 157 5.10 7.15 3.84
N PHE A 158 5.19 6.01 4.51
CA PHE A 158 4.32 4.88 4.18
C PHE A 158 2.87 5.14 4.58
N MET A 159 2.66 5.65 5.80
CA MET A 159 1.34 6.02 6.29
C MET A 159 0.69 7.08 5.42
N GLN A 160 1.43 8.13 5.02
CA GLN A 160 0.89 9.17 4.15
C GLN A 160 0.41 8.62 2.81
N THR A 161 1.16 7.66 2.23
CA THR A 161 0.73 6.99 0.99
C THR A 161 -0.59 6.22 1.18
N LEU A 162 -0.76 5.56 2.32
CA LEU A 162 -2.00 4.82 2.63
C LEU A 162 -3.18 5.77 2.90
N LEU A 163 -2.93 6.86 3.61
CA LEU A 163 -3.94 7.88 3.89
C LEU A 163 -4.40 8.59 2.62
N ASP A 164 -3.46 9.02 1.77
CA ASP A 164 -3.77 9.63 0.48
C ASP A 164 -4.65 8.70 -0.37
N ARG A 165 -4.27 7.43 -0.47
CA ARG A 165 -5.08 6.44 -1.18
C ARG A 165 -6.48 6.31 -0.58
N LYS A 166 -6.58 6.21 0.75
CA LYS A 166 -7.87 6.08 1.45
C LYS A 166 -8.74 7.29 1.20
N ASP A 167 -8.21 8.47 1.42
CA ASP A 167 -8.91 9.74 1.26
C ASP A 167 -9.41 9.91 -0.19
N ARG A 168 -8.53 9.75 -1.18
CA ARG A 168 -8.86 9.91 -2.59
C ARG A 168 -9.98 8.97 -3.04
N MET A 169 -9.87 7.67 -2.73
CA MET A 169 -10.88 6.69 -3.15
C MET A 169 -12.22 6.90 -2.43
N SER A 170 -12.20 7.23 -1.15
CA SER A 170 -13.41 7.44 -0.38
C SER A 170 -14.10 8.76 -0.72
N MET A 171 -13.35 9.86 -0.81
CA MET A 171 -13.92 11.18 -1.13
C MET A 171 -14.46 11.24 -2.56
N TYR A 172 -13.77 10.61 -3.52
CA TYR A 172 -14.31 10.46 -4.88
C TYR A 172 -15.66 9.72 -4.91
N SER A 173 -15.86 8.80 -3.96
CA SER A 173 -17.14 8.10 -3.77
C SER A 173 -18.14 8.88 -2.93
N GLY A 174 -17.80 10.05 -2.41
CA GLY A 174 -18.63 10.85 -1.50
C GLY A 174 -18.74 10.27 -0.09
N LEU A 175 -17.76 9.46 0.35
CA LEU A 175 -17.68 8.85 1.67
C LEU A 175 -16.54 9.48 2.48
N GLU A 176 -16.85 10.08 3.63
CA GLU A 176 -15.83 10.53 4.57
C GLU A 176 -15.30 9.35 5.40
N VAL A 177 -13.99 9.10 5.36
CA VAL A 177 -13.37 8.06 6.20
C VAL A 177 -12.53 8.71 7.29
N ARG A 178 -12.82 8.35 8.54
CA ARG A 178 -12.07 8.79 9.72
C ARG A 178 -11.17 7.68 10.22
N VAL A 179 -9.95 8.06 10.63
CA VAL A 179 -8.87 7.15 11.04
C VAL A 179 -8.40 7.45 12.47
N PRO A 180 -9.09 6.92 13.51
CA PRO A 180 -8.80 7.28 14.89
C PRO A 180 -7.36 7.00 15.34
N PHE A 181 -6.69 6.00 14.78
CA PHE A 181 -5.27 5.72 15.07
C PHE A 181 -4.30 6.75 14.49
N CYS A 182 -4.76 7.66 13.63
CA CYS A 182 -3.98 8.79 13.13
C CYS A 182 -4.05 10.02 14.04
N ASP A 183 -4.66 9.92 15.22
CA ASP A 183 -4.65 11.01 16.20
C ASP A 183 -3.19 11.28 16.61
N TYR A 184 -2.72 12.51 16.40
CA TYR A 184 -1.35 12.90 16.66
C TYR A 184 -0.93 12.67 18.13
N ARG A 185 -1.89 12.76 19.08
CA ARG A 185 -1.63 12.53 20.51
C ARG A 185 -1.26 11.08 20.78
N ILE A 186 -1.91 10.13 20.07
CA ILE A 186 -1.57 8.71 20.14
C ILE A 186 -0.19 8.47 19.51
N ALA A 187 0.08 9.10 18.37
CA ALA A 187 1.37 8.97 17.68
C ALA A 187 2.53 9.51 18.54
N GLU A 188 2.39 10.70 19.14
CA GLU A 188 3.38 11.30 20.05
C GLU A 188 3.64 10.42 21.28
N TYR A 189 2.57 9.92 21.90
CA TYR A 189 2.69 9.00 23.03
C TYR A 189 3.46 7.73 22.62
N LEU A 190 3.05 7.08 21.55
CA LEU A 190 3.65 5.83 21.08
C LEU A 190 5.07 6.02 20.57
N TYR A 191 5.42 7.17 20.02
CA TYR A 191 6.80 7.47 19.67
C TYR A 191 7.74 7.33 20.87
N SER A 192 7.28 7.73 22.06
CA SER A 192 8.04 7.67 23.30
C SER A 192 8.04 6.31 23.99
N VAL A 193 7.10 5.43 23.67
CA VAL A 193 7.01 4.07 24.26
C VAL A 193 8.13 3.19 23.74
N PRO A 194 8.92 2.52 24.61
CA PRO A 194 9.96 1.58 24.21
C PRO A 194 9.45 0.45 23.33
N TRP A 195 10.32 -0.02 22.44
CA TRP A 195 9.95 -1.08 21.48
C TRP A 195 9.50 -2.37 22.16
N GLU A 196 10.11 -2.75 23.27
CA GLU A 196 9.78 -3.97 24.03
C GLU A 196 8.29 -4.06 24.41
N TYR A 197 7.65 -2.93 24.70
CA TYR A 197 6.20 -2.90 24.98
C TYR A 197 5.36 -3.02 23.70
N LYS A 198 5.80 -2.40 22.60
CA LYS A 198 5.08 -2.50 21.31
C LYS A 198 5.16 -3.90 20.73
N ASP A 199 6.28 -4.59 20.98
CA ASP A 199 6.56 -5.97 20.56
C ASP A 199 6.31 -6.99 21.69
N TYR A 200 5.39 -6.69 22.59
CA TYR A 200 5.11 -7.51 23.75
C TYR A 200 4.98 -8.99 23.39
N GLU A 201 5.80 -9.86 24.03
CA GLU A 201 5.92 -11.28 23.73
C GLU A 201 6.20 -11.64 22.26
N GLY A 202 6.84 -10.73 21.49
CA GLY A 202 7.13 -10.93 20.08
C GLY A 202 5.92 -10.79 19.15
N HIS A 203 4.80 -10.25 19.65
CA HIS A 203 3.60 -10.09 18.86
C HIS A 203 3.57 -8.71 18.15
N GLU A 204 3.19 -8.72 16.87
CA GLU A 204 2.88 -7.48 16.17
C GLU A 204 1.76 -6.71 16.87
N LYS A 205 1.98 -5.40 17.09
CA LYS A 205 1.06 -4.53 17.86
C LYS A 205 0.81 -5.05 19.29
N GLY A 206 1.83 -5.64 19.95
CA GLY A 206 1.71 -6.30 21.25
C GLY A 206 1.06 -5.40 22.31
N LEU A 207 1.49 -4.13 22.41
CA LEU A 207 0.90 -3.15 23.33
C LEU A 207 -0.60 -2.94 23.09
N LEU A 208 -1.01 -2.81 21.82
CA LEU A 208 -2.44 -2.65 21.48
C LEU A 208 -3.23 -3.91 21.85
N ARG A 209 -2.67 -5.09 21.59
CA ARG A 209 -3.30 -6.36 21.95
C ARG A 209 -3.47 -6.47 23.45
N GLN A 210 -2.47 -6.12 24.25
CA GLN A 210 -2.58 -6.09 25.71
C GLN A 210 -3.67 -5.12 26.19
N ALA A 211 -3.72 -3.93 25.62
CA ALA A 211 -4.74 -2.95 25.98
C ALA A 211 -6.17 -3.40 25.64
N MET A 212 -6.31 -4.31 24.67
CA MET A 212 -7.62 -4.83 24.23
C MET A 212 -8.00 -6.18 24.87
N GLN A 213 -7.22 -6.69 25.82
CA GLN A 213 -7.59 -7.90 26.57
C GLN A 213 -8.89 -7.64 27.36
N GLY A 214 -9.78 -8.61 27.31
CA GLY A 214 -11.11 -8.48 27.93
C GLY A 214 -12.10 -7.60 27.15
N VAL A 215 -11.64 -6.88 26.10
CA VAL A 215 -12.48 -6.05 25.23
C VAL A 215 -12.81 -6.78 23.92
N LEU A 216 -11.88 -7.57 23.40
CA LEU A 216 -12.04 -8.32 22.16
C LEU A 216 -12.04 -9.83 22.42
N PRO A 217 -12.70 -10.64 21.55
CA PRO A 217 -12.58 -12.09 21.58
C PRO A 217 -11.11 -12.51 21.44
N THR A 218 -10.67 -13.47 22.26
CA THR A 218 -9.26 -13.91 22.33
C THR A 218 -8.72 -14.38 20.98
N GLU A 219 -9.51 -15.09 20.20
CA GLU A 219 -9.12 -15.59 18.88
C GLU A 219 -8.91 -14.47 17.85
N VAL A 220 -9.64 -13.36 17.96
CA VAL A 220 -9.45 -12.17 17.14
C VAL A 220 -8.24 -11.37 17.62
N LEU A 221 -8.12 -11.22 18.93
CA LEU A 221 -7.06 -10.46 19.59
C LEU A 221 -5.68 -10.99 19.24
N TRP A 222 -5.49 -12.33 19.26
CA TRP A 222 -4.19 -12.95 19.04
C TRP A 222 -3.98 -13.53 17.63
N ARG A 223 -4.89 -13.23 16.69
CA ARG A 223 -4.73 -13.67 15.30
C ARG A 223 -3.44 -13.11 14.69
N LYS A 224 -2.82 -13.92 13.84
CA LYS A 224 -1.69 -13.44 13.02
C LYS A 224 -2.19 -12.43 11.99
N LYS A 225 -1.40 -11.37 11.75
CA LYS A 225 -1.70 -10.37 10.74
C LYS A 225 -1.80 -11.00 9.35
N SER A 226 -2.86 -10.67 8.63
CA SER A 226 -2.98 -10.93 7.20
C SER A 226 -2.61 -9.67 6.39
N PRO A 227 -1.91 -9.80 5.27
CA PRO A 227 -1.70 -8.66 4.37
C PRO A 227 -3.04 -8.22 3.74
N TYR A 228 -3.10 -6.97 3.28
CA TYR A 228 -4.22 -6.51 2.47
C TYR A 228 -4.37 -7.41 1.23
N PRO A 229 -5.58 -7.84 0.88
CA PRO A 229 -5.78 -8.75 -0.25
C PRO A 229 -5.41 -8.03 -1.56
N LYS A 230 -4.51 -8.64 -2.33
CA LYS A 230 -4.28 -8.36 -3.75
C LYS A 230 -4.84 -9.53 -4.55
N THR A 231 -5.25 -9.30 -5.79
CA THR A 231 -5.67 -10.42 -6.62
C THR A 231 -4.49 -11.09 -7.32
N TRP A 232 -4.49 -12.43 -7.33
CA TRP A 232 -3.63 -13.26 -8.18
C TRP A 232 -4.46 -14.08 -9.18
N ASN A 233 -5.72 -13.68 -9.38
CA ASN A 233 -6.61 -14.38 -10.30
C ASN A 233 -6.07 -14.25 -11.74
N PRO A 234 -5.87 -15.35 -12.48
CA PRO A 234 -5.44 -15.31 -13.88
C PRO A 234 -6.36 -14.46 -14.78
N ALA A 235 -7.66 -14.37 -14.47
CA ALA A 235 -8.58 -13.52 -15.21
C ALA A 235 -8.20 -12.03 -15.11
N TYR A 236 -7.77 -11.56 -13.92
CA TYR A 236 -7.26 -10.20 -13.78
C TYR A 236 -5.98 -9.97 -14.56
N LEU A 237 -5.00 -10.89 -14.46
CA LEU A 237 -3.75 -10.82 -15.23
C LEU A 237 -4.04 -10.76 -16.74
N ASN A 238 -4.95 -11.59 -17.23
CA ASN A 238 -5.33 -11.60 -18.64
C ASN A 238 -5.97 -10.27 -19.07
N ALA A 239 -6.87 -9.72 -18.25
CA ALA A 239 -7.53 -8.45 -18.52
C ALA A 239 -6.53 -7.28 -18.61
N VAL A 240 -5.68 -7.10 -17.59
CA VAL A 240 -4.69 -6.01 -17.58
C VAL A 240 -3.61 -6.19 -18.65
N SER A 241 -3.24 -7.44 -18.95
CA SER A 241 -2.31 -7.75 -20.05
C SER A 241 -2.90 -7.40 -21.43
N ALA A 242 -4.19 -7.65 -21.64
CA ALA A 242 -4.88 -7.25 -22.87
C ALA A 242 -4.93 -5.72 -23.02
N MET A 243 -5.21 -5.00 -21.91
CA MET A 243 -5.21 -3.53 -21.89
C MET A 243 -3.83 -2.96 -22.22
N LEU A 244 -2.75 -3.50 -21.63
CA LEU A 244 -1.39 -3.03 -21.93
C LEU A 244 -0.98 -3.36 -23.36
N ARG A 245 -1.30 -4.56 -23.87
CA ARG A 245 -1.05 -4.91 -25.28
C ARG A 245 -1.77 -3.96 -26.23
N SER A 246 -3.04 -3.64 -25.96
CA SER A 246 -3.81 -2.69 -26.75
C SER A 246 -3.17 -1.31 -26.75
N ALA A 247 -2.75 -0.80 -25.60
CA ALA A 247 -2.04 0.48 -25.50
C ALA A 247 -0.72 0.46 -26.29
N MET A 248 0.01 -0.66 -26.29
CA MET A 248 1.27 -0.80 -27.03
C MET A 248 1.09 -0.97 -28.54
N GLN A 249 -0.12 -1.26 -29.05
CA GLN A 249 -0.41 -1.32 -30.49
C GLN A 249 -0.47 0.08 -31.12
N ASP A 250 -0.82 1.10 -30.34
CA ASP A 250 -0.77 2.48 -30.75
C ASP A 250 0.71 2.98 -30.75
N PRO A 251 1.30 3.27 -31.93
CA PRO A 251 2.68 3.74 -31.99
C PRO A 251 2.87 5.10 -31.32
N ASP A 252 1.79 5.89 -31.21
CA ASP A 252 1.79 7.23 -30.61
C ASP A 252 1.42 7.23 -29.13
N ALA A 253 1.21 6.04 -28.52
CA ALA A 253 0.90 5.92 -27.11
C ALA A 253 1.97 6.65 -26.24
N PRO A 254 1.57 7.60 -25.40
CA PRO A 254 2.52 8.40 -24.63
C PRO A 254 3.38 7.54 -23.70
N LEU A 255 2.88 6.40 -23.25
CA LEU A 255 3.68 5.41 -22.52
C LEU A 255 4.96 5.02 -23.27
N LEU A 256 4.88 4.83 -24.59
CA LEU A 256 6.02 4.39 -25.41
C LEU A 256 7.06 5.51 -25.64
N ARG A 257 6.74 6.76 -25.32
CA ARG A 257 7.71 7.86 -25.28
C ARG A 257 8.66 7.72 -24.11
N ILE A 258 8.20 7.19 -22.96
CA ILE A 258 8.94 7.11 -21.69
C ILE A 258 9.39 5.70 -21.34
N ALA A 259 8.61 4.66 -21.64
CA ALA A 259 8.93 3.29 -21.30
C ALA A 259 9.62 2.56 -22.46
N LYS A 260 10.49 1.61 -22.12
CA LYS A 260 11.14 0.71 -23.09
C LYS A 260 10.14 -0.36 -23.51
N ARG A 261 9.76 -0.39 -24.79
CA ARG A 261 8.86 -1.41 -25.34
C ARG A 261 9.30 -2.84 -25.00
N ALA A 262 10.59 -3.14 -25.20
CA ALA A 262 11.13 -4.49 -24.90
C ALA A 262 10.96 -4.90 -23.43
N ALA A 263 11.09 -3.96 -22.47
CA ALA A 263 10.86 -4.24 -21.06
C ALA A 263 9.38 -4.53 -20.75
N LEU A 264 8.45 -3.83 -21.41
CA LEU A 264 7.02 -4.11 -21.28
C LEU A 264 6.63 -5.46 -21.91
N GLU A 265 7.20 -5.80 -23.07
CA GLU A 265 7.00 -7.10 -23.71
C GLU A 265 7.54 -8.24 -22.83
N GLN A 266 8.71 -8.06 -22.23
CA GLN A 266 9.28 -9.01 -21.29
C GLN A 266 8.37 -9.17 -20.05
N LEU A 267 7.85 -8.07 -19.49
CA LEU A 267 6.91 -8.10 -18.36
C LEU A 267 5.64 -8.89 -18.70
N LEU A 268 5.10 -8.74 -19.92
CA LEU A 268 3.91 -9.44 -20.39
C LEU A 268 4.11 -10.94 -20.64
N THR A 269 5.35 -11.40 -20.73
CA THR A 269 5.71 -12.81 -20.98
C THR A 269 6.38 -13.47 -19.79
N ALA A 270 6.82 -12.69 -18.81
CA ALA A 270 7.50 -13.20 -17.63
C ALA A 270 6.55 -14.02 -16.74
N ALA A 271 7.09 -15.10 -16.17
CA ALA A 271 6.49 -15.70 -14.99
C ALA A 271 6.45 -14.67 -13.86
N GLU A 272 5.62 -14.91 -12.83
CA GLU A 272 5.51 -13.99 -11.70
C GLU A 272 6.89 -13.63 -11.14
N THR A 273 7.21 -12.34 -11.11
CA THR A 273 8.53 -11.86 -10.66
C THR A 273 8.62 -11.90 -9.16
N ALA A 274 9.74 -12.39 -8.62
CA ALA A 274 10.02 -12.38 -7.19
C ALA A 274 10.25 -10.95 -6.64
N THR A 275 10.58 -9.99 -7.52
CA THR A 275 10.84 -8.60 -7.13
C THR A 275 9.57 -7.77 -7.28
N PRO A 276 8.97 -7.30 -6.18
CA PRO A 276 7.78 -6.46 -6.26
C PRO A 276 8.15 -5.06 -6.78
N TRP A 277 7.22 -4.44 -7.51
CA TRP A 277 7.34 -3.04 -7.92
C TRP A 277 7.38 -2.11 -6.71
N TYR A 278 6.46 -2.31 -5.78
CA TYR A 278 6.34 -1.50 -4.56
C TYR A 278 5.71 -2.32 -3.43
N GLY A 279 6.27 -2.24 -2.24
CA GLY A 279 5.79 -2.97 -1.07
C GLY A 279 5.74 -4.48 -1.30
N GLN A 280 4.76 -5.14 -0.70
CA GLN A 280 4.52 -6.57 -0.85
C GLN A 280 3.39 -6.89 -1.84
N LEU A 281 2.66 -5.86 -2.28
CA LEU A 281 1.39 -6.03 -2.99
C LEU A 281 1.50 -5.92 -4.51
N MET A 282 2.49 -5.20 -5.02
CA MET A 282 2.63 -4.97 -6.47
C MET A 282 3.58 -5.98 -7.10
N THR A 283 3.05 -7.11 -7.53
CA THR A 283 3.74 -8.13 -8.33
C THR A 283 3.41 -7.97 -9.84
N THR A 284 3.68 -8.97 -10.66
CA THR A 284 3.52 -8.86 -12.13
C THR A 284 2.17 -8.31 -12.58
N PRO A 285 1.00 -8.82 -12.13
CA PRO A 285 -0.30 -8.28 -12.57
C PRO A 285 -0.48 -6.81 -12.21
N GLN A 286 -0.07 -6.42 -11.00
CA GLN A 286 -0.19 -5.04 -10.52
C GLN A 286 0.79 -4.10 -11.24
N THR A 287 1.98 -4.58 -11.59
CA THR A 287 2.95 -3.82 -12.36
C THR A 287 2.45 -3.56 -13.78
N ILE A 288 1.86 -4.57 -14.44
CA ILE A 288 1.20 -4.42 -15.73
C ILE A 288 0.08 -3.39 -15.65
N ALA A 289 -0.80 -3.52 -14.66
CA ALA A 289 -1.90 -2.61 -14.43
C ALA A 289 -1.42 -1.17 -14.18
N TRP A 290 -0.31 -1.00 -13.48
CA TRP A 290 0.29 0.32 -13.25
C TRP A 290 0.74 0.99 -14.56
N PHE A 291 1.30 0.24 -15.52
CA PHE A 291 1.65 0.80 -16.84
C PHE A 291 0.41 1.15 -17.67
N VAL A 292 -0.69 0.41 -17.52
CA VAL A 292 -1.99 0.78 -18.11
C VAL A 292 -2.48 2.10 -17.50
N GLN A 293 -2.43 2.24 -16.18
CA GLN A 293 -2.78 3.47 -15.48
C GLN A 293 -1.90 4.65 -15.91
N LEU A 294 -0.59 4.43 -16.05
CA LEU A 294 0.35 5.46 -16.49
C LEU A 294 0.02 5.95 -17.90
N ASN A 295 -0.23 5.03 -18.85
CA ASN A 295 -0.62 5.40 -20.21
C ASN A 295 -1.92 6.23 -20.22
N TYR A 296 -2.92 5.77 -19.49
CA TYR A 296 -4.19 6.49 -19.36
C TYR A 296 -4.00 7.89 -18.77
N TRP A 297 -3.24 8.00 -17.69
CA TRP A 297 -2.95 9.27 -17.04
C TRP A 297 -2.26 10.25 -17.96
N LEU A 298 -1.21 9.81 -18.66
CA LEU A 298 -0.49 10.65 -19.63
C LEU A 298 -1.43 11.18 -20.75
N GLN A 299 -2.34 10.34 -21.25
CA GLN A 299 -3.31 10.71 -22.29
C GLN A 299 -4.36 11.67 -21.75
N LYS A 300 -5.01 11.30 -20.64
CA LYS A 300 -6.14 12.04 -20.09
C LYS A 300 -5.75 13.44 -19.64
N TYR A 301 -4.65 13.54 -18.92
CA TYR A 301 -4.17 14.81 -18.37
C TYR A 301 -3.24 15.56 -19.34
N ARG A 302 -3.04 15.02 -20.55
CA ARG A 302 -2.19 15.65 -21.60
C ARG A 302 -0.83 16.05 -21.06
N VAL A 303 -0.19 15.12 -20.31
CA VAL A 303 1.10 15.37 -19.67
C VAL A 303 2.17 15.53 -20.74
N GLU A 304 2.84 16.67 -20.75
CA GLU A 304 3.99 16.94 -21.60
C GLU A 304 5.28 16.65 -20.85
N LEU A 305 6.20 16.02 -21.54
CA LEU A 305 7.56 15.78 -21.03
C LEU A 305 8.46 16.84 -21.62
N VAL A 306 9.00 17.69 -20.77
CA VAL A 306 9.89 18.79 -21.12
C VAL A 306 11.34 18.48 -20.78
#